data_8724109ee12591253336532a19a0e5e2
#
_entry.id   8724109ee12591253336532a19a0e5e2
#
_cell.length_a   1.000
_cell.length_b   1.000
_cell.length_c   1.000
_cell.angle_alpha   90.00
_cell.angle_beta   90.00
_cell.angle_gamma   90.00
#
_symmetry.space_group_name_H-M   'P 1'
#
loop_
_entity.id
_entity.type
_entity.pdbx_description
1 polymer ?
#
loop_
_entity_poly.entity_id
_entity_poly.type
_entity_poly.pdbx_seq_one_letter_code
_entity_poly.pdbx_strand_id
1 'polypeptide(L)'
;GLVLFMLWWWYATDEPADHPSMTAAELAHIQKSRQQLTQDVGFGAWKQLIKNRDTVLLTCAYFAENYIFYLFFTWFFHYLVTELGFSILETGFLASLPWLSGAVMASLGGYTCDALCARLGPRLGCRIPAIIGLLGAGIFLYVGLYATSPYTAVLLLSLCFASTQFSEGSYWSAQTYIAGPYTAPACGVMNTGGNLAGIVVAPSMPYLAAHIGWVAALSTGTVVAFIGAILWLFIRADQPFKPAQVAS
;
A
#
# COMPACT_ATOMS: atom_id res chain seq x y z
N GLY A 1 6.80 -16.44 12.35
CA GLY A 1 8.13 -16.24 11.71
C GLY A 1 8.86 -17.57 11.46
N LEU A 2 9.11 -18.39 12.50
CA LEU A 2 9.97 -19.59 12.42
C LEU A 2 9.47 -20.64 11.41
N VAL A 3 8.17 -20.92 11.42
CA VAL A 3 7.54 -21.88 10.47
C VAL A 3 7.68 -21.40 9.04
N LEU A 4 7.42 -20.11 8.78
CA LEU A 4 7.59 -19.52 7.45
C LEU A 4 9.05 -19.54 7.00
N PHE A 5 9.99 -19.27 7.91
CA PHE A 5 11.41 -19.37 7.65
C PHE A 5 11.81 -20.79 7.23
N MET A 6 11.37 -21.81 7.98
CA MET A 6 11.64 -23.21 7.67
C MET A 6 11.05 -23.64 6.32
N LEU A 7 9.80 -23.23 6.03
CA LEU A 7 9.16 -23.51 4.75
C LEU A 7 9.89 -22.83 3.59
N TRP A 8 10.30 -21.57 3.78
CA TRP A 8 11.07 -20.85 2.77
C TRP A 8 12.45 -21.52 2.52
N TRP A 9 13.17 -21.83 3.60
CA TRP A 9 14.47 -22.48 3.51
C TRP A 9 14.41 -23.85 2.82
N TRP A 10 13.34 -24.58 3.03
CA TRP A 10 13.14 -25.88 2.42
C TRP A 10 12.70 -25.82 0.95
N TYR A 11 11.90 -24.83 0.59
CA TYR A 11 11.23 -24.78 -0.73
C TYR A 11 11.88 -23.81 -1.70
N ALA A 12 12.40 -22.66 -1.25
CA ALA A 12 12.92 -21.62 -2.12
C ALA A 12 14.34 -21.91 -2.62
N THR A 13 14.60 -21.59 -3.88
CA THR A 13 15.93 -21.59 -4.49
C THR A 13 16.26 -20.22 -5.02
N ASP A 14 17.55 -19.84 -5.03
CA ASP A 14 18.01 -18.52 -5.49
C ASP A 14 17.82 -18.35 -6.99
N GLU A 15 18.08 -19.42 -7.75
CA GLU A 15 17.90 -19.42 -9.21
C GLU A 15 16.73 -20.32 -9.60
N PRO A 16 15.84 -19.87 -10.51
CA PRO A 16 14.73 -20.69 -10.99
C PRO A 16 15.14 -22.01 -11.60
N ALA A 17 16.35 -22.05 -12.23
CA ALA A 17 16.87 -23.26 -12.87
C ALA A 17 17.17 -24.40 -11.88
N ASP A 18 17.44 -24.06 -10.62
CA ASP A 18 17.81 -25.01 -9.58
C ASP A 18 16.59 -25.61 -8.87
N HIS A 19 15.39 -25.10 -9.15
CA HIS A 19 14.18 -25.56 -8.48
C HIS A 19 13.67 -26.88 -9.09
N PRO A 20 13.50 -27.95 -8.28
CA PRO A 20 13.18 -29.30 -8.77
C PRO A 20 11.82 -29.42 -9.49
N SER A 21 10.87 -28.49 -9.21
CA SER A 21 9.55 -28.48 -9.86
C SER A 21 9.50 -27.58 -11.10
N MET A 22 10.62 -26.98 -11.53
CA MET A 22 10.66 -26.06 -12.67
C MET A 22 10.62 -26.81 -13.99
N THR A 23 9.66 -26.46 -14.85
CA THR A 23 9.60 -27.00 -16.21
C THR A 23 10.46 -26.19 -17.19
N ALA A 24 10.94 -26.82 -18.25
CA ALA A 24 11.74 -26.15 -19.28
C ALA A 24 10.98 -24.98 -19.94
N ALA A 25 9.65 -25.11 -20.11
CA ALA A 25 8.80 -24.06 -20.68
C ALA A 25 8.69 -22.84 -19.75
N GLU A 26 8.50 -23.07 -18.46
CA GLU A 26 8.45 -22.00 -17.43
C GLU A 26 9.80 -21.31 -17.33
N LEU A 27 10.90 -22.08 -17.30
CA LEU A 27 12.25 -21.52 -17.25
C LEU A 27 12.52 -20.62 -18.46
N ALA A 28 12.17 -21.06 -19.67
CA ALA A 28 12.32 -20.26 -20.87
C ALA A 28 11.48 -18.98 -20.83
N HIS A 29 10.27 -19.04 -20.29
CA HIS A 29 9.41 -17.86 -20.10
C HIS A 29 10.01 -16.84 -19.13
N ILE A 30 10.52 -17.31 -17.98
CA ILE A 30 11.18 -16.48 -16.97
C ILE A 30 12.46 -15.85 -17.53
N GLN A 31 13.29 -16.63 -18.22
CA GLN A 31 14.54 -16.13 -18.79
C GLN A 31 14.31 -15.06 -19.86
N LYS A 32 13.29 -15.22 -20.70
CA LYS A 32 12.90 -14.21 -21.70
C LYS A 32 12.49 -12.89 -21.04
N SER A 33 11.75 -12.96 -19.96
CA SER A 33 11.35 -11.76 -19.19
C SER A 33 12.54 -11.14 -18.46
N ARG A 34 13.44 -11.95 -17.90
CA ARG A 34 14.63 -11.50 -17.15
C ARG A 34 15.65 -10.79 -18.06
N GLN A 35 15.87 -11.25 -19.29
CA GLN A 35 16.75 -10.59 -20.25
C GLN A 35 16.31 -9.17 -20.62
N GLN A 36 15.03 -8.87 -20.52
CA GLN A 36 14.50 -7.51 -20.74
C GLN A 36 14.71 -6.58 -19.53
N LEU A 37 15.00 -7.13 -18.37
CA LEU A 37 15.07 -6.39 -17.09
C LEU A 37 16.51 -6.13 -16.61
N THR A 38 17.52 -6.78 -17.18
CA THR A 38 18.94 -6.60 -16.82
C THR A 38 19.53 -5.37 -17.50
N GLN A 39 19.08 -4.18 -17.11
CA GLN A 39 19.84 -2.95 -17.37
C GLN A 39 20.53 -2.52 -16.07
N ASP A 40 21.84 -2.27 -16.20
CA ASP A 40 22.64 -1.77 -15.10
C ASP A 40 22.11 -0.39 -14.68
N VAL A 41 21.58 -0.30 -13.47
CA VAL A 41 20.94 0.93 -12.95
C VAL A 41 22.03 1.85 -12.45
N GLY A 42 22.69 2.58 -13.35
CA GLY A 42 23.68 3.58 -12.99
C GLY A 42 23.05 4.66 -12.08
N PHE A 43 23.88 5.28 -11.23
CA PHE A 43 23.46 6.34 -10.28
C PHE A 43 22.70 7.49 -10.95
N GLY A 44 22.98 7.79 -12.22
CA GLY A 44 22.26 8.79 -13.00
C GLY A 44 20.78 8.45 -13.23
N ALA A 45 20.45 7.17 -13.47
CA ALA A 45 19.08 6.72 -13.63
C ALA A 45 18.28 6.80 -12.32
N TRP A 46 18.90 6.49 -11.19
CA TRP A 46 18.33 6.67 -9.86
C TRP A 46 17.90 8.13 -9.61
N LYS A 47 18.77 9.09 -9.88
CA LYS A 47 18.49 10.51 -9.69
C LYS A 47 17.33 11.01 -10.57
N GLN A 48 17.23 10.49 -11.79
CA GLN A 48 16.14 10.82 -12.70
C GLN A 48 14.81 10.16 -12.25
N LEU A 49 14.87 8.92 -11.75
CA LEU A 49 13.71 8.18 -11.27
C LEU A 49 13.05 8.86 -10.06
N ILE A 50 13.87 9.28 -9.08
CA ILE A 50 13.38 10.00 -7.89
C ILE A 50 12.69 11.33 -8.28
N LYS A 51 13.09 11.94 -9.40
CA LYS A 51 12.49 13.18 -9.92
C LYS A 51 11.36 12.95 -10.89
N ASN A 52 11.08 11.68 -11.26
CA ASN A 52 9.99 11.39 -12.19
C ASN A 52 8.64 11.77 -11.55
N ARG A 53 7.87 12.58 -12.28
CA ARG A 53 6.60 13.14 -11.81
C ARG A 53 5.63 12.05 -11.32
N ASP A 54 5.47 10.99 -12.09
CA ASP A 54 4.49 9.94 -11.77
C ASP A 54 4.95 9.08 -10.59
N THR A 55 6.28 8.81 -10.45
CA THR A 55 6.87 8.17 -9.27
C THR A 55 6.68 9.04 -8.02
N VAL A 56 6.92 10.35 -8.10
CA VAL A 56 6.72 11.27 -6.96
C VAL A 56 5.26 11.33 -6.54
N LEU A 57 4.33 11.50 -7.49
CA LEU A 57 2.90 11.51 -7.20
C LEU A 57 2.42 10.20 -6.58
N LEU A 58 2.92 9.07 -7.08
CA LEU A 58 2.59 7.76 -6.54
C LEU A 58 3.16 7.58 -5.12
N THR A 59 4.37 8.05 -4.86
CA THR A 59 4.97 8.06 -3.53
C THR A 59 4.17 8.91 -2.55
N CYS A 60 3.72 10.10 -2.96
CA CYS A 60 2.86 10.95 -2.14
C CYS A 60 1.48 10.31 -1.88
N ALA A 61 0.90 9.65 -2.87
CA ALA A 61 -0.36 8.91 -2.71
C ALA A 61 -0.17 7.70 -1.77
N TYR A 62 0.97 7.01 -1.86
CA TYR A 62 1.32 5.90 -0.98
C TYR A 62 1.60 6.35 0.46
N PHE A 63 2.17 7.55 0.65
CA PHE A 63 2.24 8.18 1.96
C PHE A 63 0.84 8.37 2.56
N ALA A 64 -0.14 8.82 1.76
CA ALA A 64 -1.51 9.02 2.23
C ALA A 64 -2.19 7.70 2.65
N GLU A 65 -1.96 6.63 1.91
CA GLU A 65 -2.42 5.28 2.26
C GLU A 65 -1.76 4.79 3.55
N ASN A 66 -0.43 4.87 3.63
CA ASN A 66 0.35 4.46 4.80
C ASN A 66 0.05 5.32 6.03
N TYR A 67 -0.39 6.57 5.88
CA TYR A 67 -0.85 7.38 7.00
C TYR A 67 -2.00 6.68 7.73
N ILE A 68 -2.98 6.16 7.00
CA ILE A 68 -4.10 5.41 7.57
C ILE A 68 -3.59 4.07 8.14
N PHE A 69 -2.75 3.34 7.41
CA PHE A 69 -2.15 2.11 7.90
C PHE A 69 -1.50 2.30 9.26
N TYR A 70 -0.68 3.35 9.44
CA TYR A 70 -0.01 3.64 10.70
C TYR A 70 -0.93 4.15 11.80
N LEU A 71 -2.08 4.77 11.49
CA LEU A 71 -3.12 5.03 12.49
C LEU A 71 -3.59 3.73 13.15
N PHE A 72 -3.87 2.71 12.33
CA PHE A 72 -4.28 1.40 12.84
C PHE A 72 -3.14 0.66 13.53
N PHE A 73 -1.95 0.68 12.96
CA PHE A 73 -0.79 -0.04 13.49
C PHE A 73 -0.36 0.48 14.87
N THR A 74 -0.40 1.79 15.09
CA THR A 74 0.14 2.42 16.31
C THR A 74 -0.94 2.75 17.34
N TRP A 75 -2.12 3.19 16.92
CA TRP A 75 -3.07 3.83 17.84
C TRP A 75 -4.43 3.15 17.94
N PHE A 76 -4.77 2.23 17.04
CA PHE A 76 -6.10 1.60 17.04
C PHE A 76 -6.39 0.85 18.35
N PHE A 77 -5.45 0.04 18.83
CA PHE A 77 -5.61 -0.67 20.09
C PHE A 77 -5.86 0.30 21.26
N HIS A 78 -5.06 1.35 21.35
CA HIS A 78 -5.20 2.37 22.38
C HIS A 78 -6.58 3.06 22.29
N TYR A 79 -7.01 3.43 21.09
CA TYR A 79 -8.33 4.04 20.86
C TYR A 79 -9.49 3.15 21.32
N LEU A 80 -9.42 1.83 21.07
CA LEU A 80 -10.44 0.89 21.53
C LEU A 80 -10.55 0.83 23.06
N VAL A 81 -9.42 0.85 23.75
CA VAL A 81 -9.40 0.80 25.23
C VAL A 81 -9.85 2.12 25.84
N THR A 82 -9.27 3.24 25.39
CA THR A 82 -9.44 4.54 26.09
C THR A 82 -10.69 5.27 25.67
N GLU A 83 -11.07 5.23 24.42
CA GLU A 83 -12.20 6.00 23.89
C GLU A 83 -13.49 5.18 23.77
N LEU A 84 -13.37 3.91 23.39
CA LEU A 84 -14.53 3.03 23.24
C LEU A 84 -14.82 2.18 24.49
N GLY A 85 -13.91 2.18 25.47
CA GLY A 85 -14.12 1.55 26.79
C GLY A 85 -14.07 0.02 26.79
N PHE A 86 -13.50 -0.61 25.77
CA PHE A 86 -13.34 -2.07 25.74
C PHE A 86 -12.30 -2.55 26.75
N SER A 87 -12.52 -3.70 27.32
CA SER A 87 -11.50 -4.40 28.13
C SER A 87 -10.27 -4.80 27.28
N ILE A 88 -9.11 -4.97 27.90
CA ILE A 88 -7.89 -5.37 27.20
C ILE A 88 -8.08 -6.69 26.42
N LEU A 89 -8.81 -7.65 27.02
CA LEU A 89 -9.06 -8.94 26.38
C LEU A 89 -9.96 -8.82 25.15
N GLU A 90 -11.07 -8.09 25.24
CA GLU A 90 -11.96 -7.81 24.12
C GLU A 90 -11.23 -7.05 23.01
N THR A 91 -10.43 -6.06 23.39
CA THR A 91 -9.63 -5.27 22.44
C THR A 91 -8.64 -6.16 21.69
N GLY A 92 -8.03 -7.15 22.32
CA GLY A 92 -7.16 -8.12 21.66
C GLY A 92 -7.84 -8.85 20.50
N PHE A 93 -9.10 -9.26 20.66
CA PHE A 93 -9.89 -9.87 19.60
C PHE A 93 -10.37 -8.84 18.56
N LEU A 94 -10.93 -7.73 19.00
CA LEU A 94 -11.48 -6.71 18.12
C LEU A 94 -10.39 -6.04 17.26
N ALA A 95 -9.20 -5.85 17.79
CA ALA A 95 -8.06 -5.29 17.06
C ALA A 95 -7.52 -6.22 15.96
N SER A 96 -7.88 -7.50 15.96
CA SER A 96 -7.52 -8.42 14.87
C SER A 96 -8.41 -8.27 13.63
N LEU A 97 -9.63 -7.75 13.78
CA LEU A 97 -10.62 -7.65 12.69
C LEU A 97 -10.14 -6.81 11.50
N PRO A 98 -9.53 -5.62 11.68
CA PRO A 98 -8.96 -4.87 10.57
C PRO A 98 -7.93 -5.68 9.78
N TRP A 99 -7.04 -6.40 10.45
CA TRP A 99 -5.99 -7.19 9.81
C TRP A 99 -6.55 -8.37 9.01
N LEU A 100 -7.55 -9.08 9.55
CA LEU A 100 -8.21 -10.17 8.85
C LEU A 100 -8.97 -9.68 7.62
N SER A 101 -9.75 -8.61 7.78
CA SER A 101 -10.48 -8.00 6.65
C SER A 101 -9.52 -7.43 5.62
N GLY A 102 -8.42 -6.81 6.07
CA GLY A 102 -7.37 -6.30 5.21
C GLY A 102 -6.69 -7.37 4.37
N ALA A 103 -6.36 -8.51 4.96
CA ALA A 103 -5.75 -9.63 4.23
C ALA A 103 -6.64 -10.14 3.08
N VAL A 104 -7.95 -10.26 3.32
CA VAL A 104 -8.92 -10.63 2.29
C VAL A 104 -9.00 -9.56 1.20
N MET A 105 -9.09 -8.29 1.61
CA MET A 105 -9.29 -7.19 0.66
C MET A 105 -8.03 -6.85 -0.12
N ALA A 106 -6.82 -7.10 0.41
CA ALA A 106 -5.57 -6.97 -0.34
C ALA A 106 -5.55 -7.96 -1.53
N SER A 107 -5.95 -9.20 -1.31
CA SER A 107 -6.03 -10.22 -2.36
C SER A 107 -7.08 -9.86 -3.42
N LEU A 108 -8.27 -9.43 -2.99
CA LEU A 108 -9.34 -9.00 -3.89
C LEU A 108 -8.96 -7.74 -4.67
N GLY A 109 -8.28 -6.80 -4.03
CA GLY A 109 -7.79 -5.57 -4.66
C GLY A 109 -6.74 -5.83 -5.73
N GLY A 110 -5.76 -6.71 -5.44
CA GLY A 110 -4.77 -7.14 -6.41
C GLY A 110 -5.42 -7.81 -7.63
N TYR A 111 -6.28 -8.81 -7.40
CA TYR A 111 -7.02 -9.46 -8.47
C TYR A 111 -7.86 -8.47 -9.31
N THR A 112 -8.53 -7.52 -8.65
CA THR A 112 -9.34 -6.50 -9.33
C THR A 112 -8.45 -5.58 -10.17
N CYS A 113 -7.30 -5.16 -9.64
CA CYS A 113 -6.33 -4.35 -10.36
C CYS A 113 -5.84 -5.07 -11.63
N ASP A 114 -5.43 -6.33 -11.51
CA ASP A 114 -4.94 -7.12 -12.64
C ASP A 114 -6.03 -7.31 -13.72
N ALA A 115 -7.25 -7.66 -13.32
CA ALA A 115 -8.38 -7.84 -14.23
C ALA A 115 -8.75 -6.52 -14.95
N LEU A 116 -8.71 -5.40 -14.25
CA LEU A 116 -8.96 -4.08 -14.85
C LEU A 116 -7.80 -3.62 -15.73
N CYS A 117 -6.55 -3.87 -15.35
CA CYS A 117 -5.39 -3.58 -16.19
C CYS A 117 -5.44 -4.35 -17.51
N ALA A 118 -5.85 -5.62 -17.48
CA ALA A 118 -6.02 -6.42 -18.69
C ALA A 118 -7.12 -5.90 -19.63
N ARG A 119 -8.19 -5.28 -19.10
CA ARG A 119 -9.35 -4.82 -19.88
C ARG A 119 -9.25 -3.34 -20.29
N LEU A 120 -8.77 -2.48 -19.40
CA LEU A 120 -8.81 -1.02 -19.53
C LEU A 120 -7.43 -0.39 -19.67
N GLY A 121 -6.38 -1.20 -19.60
CA GLY A 121 -4.99 -0.76 -19.60
C GLY A 121 -4.50 -0.29 -18.21
N PRO A 122 -3.17 -0.10 -18.05
CA PRO A 122 -2.54 0.15 -16.75
C PRO A 122 -3.05 1.40 -16.04
N ARG A 123 -3.33 2.47 -16.81
CA ARG A 123 -3.73 3.76 -16.25
C ARG A 123 -5.05 3.68 -15.49
N LEU A 124 -6.10 3.14 -16.11
CA LEU A 124 -7.41 3.00 -15.47
C LEU A 124 -7.46 1.79 -14.55
N GLY A 125 -6.80 0.70 -14.93
CA GLY A 125 -6.76 -0.54 -14.15
C GLY A 125 -6.18 -0.35 -12.75
N CYS A 126 -5.10 0.41 -12.59
CA CYS A 126 -4.55 0.72 -11.27
C CYS A 126 -5.33 1.85 -10.58
N ARG A 127 -5.79 2.87 -11.33
CA ARG A 127 -6.44 4.05 -10.77
C ARG A 127 -7.78 3.74 -10.10
N ILE A 128 -8.62 2.92 -10.72
CA ILE A 128 -9.98 2.66 -10.22
C ILE A 128 -9.97 2.00 -8.84
N PRO A 129 -9.26 0.86 -8.60
CA PRO A 129 -9.24 0.25 -7.28
C PRO A 129 -8.60 1.15 -6.23
N ALA A 130 -7.55 1.89 -6.60
CA ALA A 130 -6.88 2.82 -5.69
C ALA A 130 -7.81 3.94 -5.21
N ILE A 131 -8.54 4.58 -6.12
CA ILE A 131 -9.49 5.65 -5.76
C ILE A 131 -10.66 5.08 -4.94
N ILE A 132 -11.24 3.95 -5.34
CA ILE A 132 -12.33 3.30 -4.60
C ILE A 132 -11.87 2.95 -3.18
N GLY A 133 -10.68 2.35 -3.05
CA GLY A 133 -10.11 2.00 -1.76
C GLY A 133 -9.90 3.21 -0.85
N LEU A 134 -9.27 4.26 -1.36
CA LEU A 134 -9.01 5.48 -0.56
C LEU A 134 -10.28 6.26 -0.21
N LEU A 135 -11.24 6.37 -1.13
CA LEU A 135 -12.53 7.00 -0.84
C LEU A 135 -13.31 6.19 0.20
N GLY A 136 -13.36 4.86 0.04
CA GLY A 136 -13.96 3.96 1.02
C GLY A 136 -13.28 4.10 2.39
N ALA A 137 -11.96 4.12 2.44
CA ALA A 137 -11.19 4.31 3.67
C ALA A 137 -11.55 5.63 4.36
N GLY A 138 -11.56 6.75 3.64
CA GLY A 138 -11.92 8.05 4.19
C GLY A 138 -13.36 8.07 4.72
N ILE A 139 -14.32 7.55 3.96
CA ILE A 139 -15.73 7.50 4.37
C ILE A 139 -15.92 6.64 5.61
N PHE A 140 -15.39 5.40 5.60
CA PHE A 140 -15.56 4.48 6.73
C PHE A 140 -14.79 4.96 7.97
N LEU A 141 -13.64 5.63 7.83
CA LEU A 141 -12.94 6.23 8.94
C LEU A 141 -13.80 7.31 9.58
N TYR A 142 -14.29 8.25 8.78
CA TYR A 142 -15.13 9.34 9.29
C TYR A 142 -16.38 8.82 9.98
N VAL A 143 -17.17 7.99 9.30
CA VAL A 143 -18.42 7.46 9.87
C VAL A 143 -18.15 6.58 11.10
N GLY A 144 -17.06 5.79 11.08
CA GLY A 144 -16.67 4.93 12.19
C GLY A 144 -16.31 5.70 13.46
N LEU A 145 -15.61 6.83 13.32
CA LEU A 145 -15.22 7.67 14.45
C LEU A 145 -16.43 8.39 15.11
N TYR A 146 -17.51 8.61 14.36
CA TYR A 146 -18.75 9.23 14.87
C TYR A 146 -19.87 8.22 15.12
N ALA A 147 -19.58 6.93 15.10
CA ALA A 147 -20.58 5.90 15.38
C ALA A 147 -20.98 5.89 16.85
N THR A 148 -22.29 5.76 17.10
CA THR A 148 -22.85 5.80 18.47
C THR A 148 -22.62 4.52 19.26
N SER A 149 -22.46 3.37 18.56
CA SER A 149 -22.17 2.08 19.17
C SER A 149 -20.70 1.72 19.02
N PRO A 150 -19.98 1.32 20.10
CA PRO A 150 -18.59 0.89 20.03
C PRO A 150 -18.36 -0.24 19.03
N TYR A 151 -19.24 -1.23 18.96
CA TYR A 151 -19.10 -2.34 18.01
C TYR A 151 -19.31 -1.90 16.55
N THR A 152 -20.22 -0.95 16.32
CA THR A 152 -20.41 -0.35 14.99
C THR A 152 -19.16 0.46 14.60
N ALA A 153 -18.55 1.16 15.54
CA ALA A 153 -17.27 1.85 15.32
C ALA A 153 -16.18 0.86 14.87
N VAL A 154 -16.00 -0.24 15.59
CA VAL A 154 -15.00 -1.28 15.24
C VAL A 154 -15.27 -1.85 13.85
N LEU A 155 -16.53 -2.16 13.51
CA LEU A 155 -16.88 -2.68 12.19
C LEU A 155 -16.51 -1.68 11.07
N LEU A 156 -16.91 -0.43 11.22
CA LEU A 156 -16.65 0.61 10.22
C LEU A 156 -15.16 0.93 10.10
N LEU A 157 -14.45 0.97 11.22
CA LEU A 157 -12.98 1.14 11.22
C LEU A 157 -12.28 -0.08 10.59
N SER A 158 -12.79 -1.29 10.78
CA SER A 158 -12.28 -2.48 10.08
C SER A 158 -12.51 -2.40 8.56
N LEU A 159 -13.67 -1.88 8.13
CA LEU A 159 -13.96 -1.61 6.71
C LEU A 159 -13.08 -0.48 6.14
N CYS A 160 -12.72 0.52 6.96
CA CYS A 160 -11.73 1.52 6.58
C CYS A 160 -10.39 0.87 6.25
N PHE A 161 -9.86 0.06 7.15
CA PHE A 161 -8.58 -0.62 6.92
C PHE A 161 -8.66 -1.61 5.74
N ALA A 162 -9.74 -2.36 5.62
CA ALA A 162 -9.99 -3.22 4.49
C ALA A 162 -9.99 -2.46 3.15
N SER A 163 -10.55 -1.26 3.14
CA SER A 163 -10.57 -0.39 1.96
C SER A 163 -9.17 0.13 1.58
N THR A 164 -8.32 0.47 2.54
CA THR A 164 -6.91 0.81 2.25
C THR A 164 -6.19 -0.37 1.65
N GLN A 165 -6.33 -1.56 2.24
CA GLN A 165 -5.69 -2.77 1.74
C GLN A 165 -6.20 -3.19 0.35
N PHE A 166 -7.43 -2.87 0.00
CA PHE A 166 -7.96 -3.06 -1.36
C PHE A 166 -7.20 -2.20 -2.39
N SER A 167 -6.70 -1.03 -2.02
CA SER A 167 -5.91 -0.17 -2.90
C SER A 167 -4.44 -0.59 -3.04
N GLU A 168 -3.91 -1.39 -2.13
CA GLU A 168 -2.48 -1.72 -1.99
C GLU A 168 -1.87 -2.28 -3.29
N GLY A 169 -2.52 -3.27 -3.91
CA GLY A 169 -2.06 -3.87 -5.17
C GLY A 169 -1.89 -2.86 -6.31
N SER A 170 -2.70 -1.81 -6.32
CA SER A 170 -2.63 -0.77 -7.35
C SER A 170 -1.34 0.05 -7.30
N TYR A 171 -0.78 0.29 -6.12
CA TYR A 171 0.48 1.03 -5.95
C TYR A 171 1.66 0.26 -6.53
N TRP A 172 1.78 -1.01 -6.19
CA TRP A 172 2.86 -1.87 -6.66
C TRP A 172 2.77 -2.12 -8.17
N SER A 173 1.56 -2.39 -8.68
CA SER A 173 1.32 -2.55 -10.11
C SER A 173 1.64 -1.28 -10.89
N ALA A 174 1.14 -0.11 -10.45
CA ALA A 174 1.42 1.16 -11.12
C ALA A 174 2.91 1.48 -11.13
N GLN A 175 3.62 1.27 -10.00
CA GLN A 175 5.06 1.51 -9.94
C GLN A 175 5.83 0.59 -10.90
N THR A 176 5.40 -0.65 -11.05
CA THR A 176 5.98 -1.60 -12.01
C THR A 176 5.79 -1.12 -13.46
N TYR A 177 4.59 -0.65 -13.82
CA TYR A 177 4.33 -0.11 -15.15
C TYR A 177 5.10 1.18 -15.43
N ILE A 178 5.21 2.07 -14.45
CA ILE A 178 5.94 3.33 -14.58
C ILE A 178 7.44 3.06 -14.71
N ALA A 179 7.99 2.24 -13.85
CA ALA A 179 9.44 2.08 -13.73
C ALA A 179 10.06 1.09 -14.71
N GLY A 180 9.31 0.10 -15.20
CA GLY A 180 9.80 -0.92 -16.13
C GLY A 180 11.05 -1.64 -15.60
N PRO A 181 12.20 -1.56 -16.29
CA PRO A 181 13.45 -2.19 -15.83
C PRO A 181 13.97 -1.67 -14.47
N TYR A 182 13.51 -0.50 -14.04
CA TYR A 182 13.90 0.15 -12.79
C TYR A 182 12.90 -0.07 -11.65
N THR A 183 12.04 -1.10 -11.75
CA THR A 183 10.97 -1.40 -10.77
C THR A 183 11.51 -1.55 -9.36
N ALA A 184 12.56 -2.33 -9.12
CA ALA A 184 13.08 -2.58 -7.78
C ALA A 184 13.50 -1.29 -7.06
N PRO A 185 14.36 -0.41 -7.64
CA PRO A 185 14.69 0.87 -7.03
C PRO A 185 13.47 1.80 -6.89
N ALA A 186 12.57 1.81 -7.85
CA ALA A 186 11.38 2.65 -7.81
C ALA A 186 10.43 2.25 -6.67
N CYS A 187 10.20 0.95 -6.49
CA CYS A 187 9.46 0.42 -5.36
C CYS A 187 10.13 0.75 -4.02
N GLY A 188 11.48 0.71 -3.96
CA GLY A 188 12.23 1.15 -2.79
C GLY A 188 11.97 2.61 -2.42
N VAL A 189 11.97 3.52 -3.41
CA VAL A 189 11.66 4.95 -3.22
C VAL A 189 10.23 5.13 -2.74
N MET A 190 9.25 4.49 -3.41
CA MET A 190 7.85 4.55 -3.04
C MET A 190 7.61 4.03 -1.63
N ASN A 191 8.17 2.87 -1.29
CA ASN A 191 8.01 2.27 0.02
C ASN A 191 8.66 3.11 1.13
N THR A 192 9.86 3.64 0.90
CA THR A 192 10.51 4.56 1.85
C THR A 192 9.65 5.81 2.08
N GLY A 193 9.18 6.44 1.00
CA GLY A 193 8.31 7.62 1.11
C GLY A 193 6.98 7.32 1.82
N GLY A 194 6.36 6.17 1.55
CA GLY A 194 5.17 5.73 2.27
C GLY A 194 5.41 5.53 3.77
N ASN A 195 6.51 4.85 4.13
CA ASN A 195 6.84 4.60 5.54
C ASN A 195 7.20 5.86 6.35
N LEU A 196 7.54 6.98 5.70
CA LEU A 196 7.66 8.28 6.39
C LEU A 196 6.35 8.69 7.08
N ALA A 197 5.20 8.18 6.63
CA ALA A 197 3.93 8.39 7.32
C ALA A 197 3.96 7.88 8.76
N GLY A 198 4.62 6.76 9.03
CA GLY A 198 4.78 6.24 10.39
C GLY A 198 5.55 7.18 11.32
N ILE A 199 6.60 7.83 10.78
CA ILE A 199 7.38 8.83 11.52
C ILE A 199 6.52 10.05 11.86
N VAL A 200 5.58 10.41 11.01
CA VAL A 200 4.64 11.53 11.24
C VAL A 200 3.52 11.11 12.19
N VAL A 201 2.84 9.99 11.92
CA VAL A 201 1.65 9.54 12.66
C VAL A 201 1.97 9.21 14.11
N ALA A 202 3.06 8.48 14.38
CA ALA A 202 3.36 8.00 15.72
C ALA A 202 3.44 9.14 16.77
N PRO A 203 4.18 10.24 16.56
CA PRO A 203 4.23 11.35 17.53
C PRO A 203 3.10 12.35 17.37
N SER A 204 2.52 12.54 16.18
CA SER A 204 1.51 13.58 15.96
C SER A 204 0.16 13.23 16.56
N MET A 205 -0.24 11.96 16.55
CA MET A 205 -1.55 11.56 17.06
C MET A 205 -1.76 11.87 18.55
N PRO A 206 -0.87 11.46 19.49
CA PRO A 206 -1.06 11.83 20.89
C PRO A 206 -0.98 13.34 21.12
N TYR A 207 -0.15 14.05 20.37
CA TYR A 207 -0.09 15.50 20.44
C TYR A 207 -1.43 16.14 20.01
N LEU A 208 -1.98 15.74 18.87
CA LEU A 208 -3.28 16.23 18.41
C LEU A 208 -4.41 15.79 19.35
N ALA A 209 -4.40 14.55 19.82
CA ALA A 209 -5.41 14.04 20.74
C ALA A 209 -5.46 14.83 22.07
N ALA A 210 -4.30 15.25 22.58
CA ALA A 210 -4.22 16.07 23.78
C ALA A 210 -4.81 17.49 23.60
N HIS A 211 -4.85 18.04 22.37
CA HIS A 211 -5.31 19.39 22.10
C HIS A 211 -6.74 19.45 21.53
N ILE A 212 -7.11 18.47 20.70
CA ILE A 212 -8.38 18.48 19.96
C ILE A 212 -9.20 17.19 20.13
N GLY A 213 -8.72 16.25 20.96
CA GLY A 213 -9.37 14.96 21.20
C GLY A 213 -9.05 13.88 20.14
N TRP A 214 -9.21 12.62 20.53
CA TRP A 214 -8.88 11.46 19.69
C TRP A 214 -9.69 11.39 18.39
N VAL A 215 -11.00 11.68 18.46
CA VAL A 215 -11.87 11.64 17.27
C VAL A 215 -11.37 12.61 16.20
N ALA A 216 -11.09 13.87 16.60
CA ALA A 216 -10.59 14.88 15.67
C ALA A 216 -9.18 14.56 15.15
N ALA A 217 -8.29 14.05 16.02
CA ALA A 217 -6.95 13.62 15.63
C ALA A 217 -7.00 12.51 14.57
N LEU A 218 -7.76 11.45 14.80
CA LEU A 218 -7.90 10.34 13.85
C LEU A 218 -8.62 10.76 12.56
N SER A 219 -9.55 11.75 12.63
CA SER A 219 -10.25 12.28 11.44
C SER A 219 -9.31 12.94 10.43
N THR A 220 -8.08 13.31 10.82
CA THR A 220 -7.06 13.78 9.88
C THR A 220 -6.77 12.73 8.79
N GLY A 221 -6.86 11.44 9.13
CA GLY A 221 -6.75 10.35 8.17
C GLY A 221 -7.78 10.40 7.05
N THR A 222 -9.01 10.89 7.33
CA THR A 222 -10.04 11.08 6.32
C THR A 222 -9.62 12.12 5.26
N VAL A 223 -9.07 13.23 5.70
CA VAL A 223 -8.59 14.28 4.80
C VAL A 223 -7.42 13.76 3.96
N VAL A 224 -6.49 13.06 4.59
CA VAL A 224 -5.32 12.48 3.93
C VAL A 224 -5.74 11.42 2.91
N ALA A 225 -6.74 10.58 3.22
CA ALA A 225 -7.29 9.60 2.28
C ALA A 225 -7.85 10.27 1.01
N PHE A 226 -8.64 11.33 1.17
CA PHE A 226 -9.19 12.05 0.03
C PHE A 226 -8.11 12.76 -0.80
N ILE A 227 -7.08 13.32 -0.16
CA ILE A 227 -5.92 13.85 -0.87
C ILE A 227 -5.23 12.74 -1.68
N GLY A 228 -5.01 11.57 -1.10
CA GLY A 228 -4.47 10.41 -1.80
C GLY A 228 -5.31 10.01 -3.01
N ALA A 229 -6.63 9.96 -2.87
CA ALA A 229 -7.55 9.66 -3.97
C ALA A 229 -7.46 10.72 -5.11
N ILE A 230 -7.34 12.00 -4.76
CA ILE A 230 -7.15 13.09 -5.73
C ILE A 230 -5.81 12.95 -6.46
N LEU A 231 -4.72 12.61 -5.76
CA LEU A 231 -3.41 12.39 -6.39
C LEU A 231 -3.46 11.31 -7.47
N TRP A 232 -4.24 10.25 -7.27
CA TRP A 232 -4.42 9.18 -8.25
C TRP A 232 -5.04 9.64 -9.56
N LEU A 233 -5.79 10.73 -9.60
CA LEU A 233 -6.33 11.31 -10.84
C LEU A 233 -5.21 11.80 -11.79
N PHE A 234 -4.06 12.14 -11.23
CA PHE A 234 -2.93 12.70 -11.96
C PHE A 234 -1.84 11.69 -12.30
N ILE A 235 -1.85 10.48 -11.70
CA ILE A 235 -0.87 9.41 -11.96
C ILE A 235 -1.17 8.74 -13.29
N ARG A 236 -0.13 8.54 -14.10
CA ARG A 236 -0.18 7.99 -15.45
C ARG A 236 0.63 6.70 -15.52
N ALA A 237 0.06 5.58 -15.06
CA ALA A 237 0.72 4.28 -15.08
C ALA A 237 0.99 3.74 -16.50
N ASP A 238 0.37 4.34 -17.52
CA ASP A 238 0.58 4.08 -18.95
C ASP A 238 1.78 4.82 -19.57
N GLN A 239 2.52 5.61 -18.79
CA GLN A 239 3.68 6.39 -19.22
C GLN A 239 4.98 5.84 -18.62
N PRO A 240 5.63 4.86 -19.28
CA PRO A 240 6.85 4.28 -18.73
C PRO A 240 7.99 5.29 -18.68
N PHE A 241 8.74 5.26 -17.60
CA PHE A 241 9.92 6.07 -17.39
C PHE A 241 11.01 5.72 -18.42
N LYS A 242 11.51 6.74 -19.10
CA LYS A 242 12.63 6.63 -20.03
C LYS A 242 13.74 7.55 -19.49
N PRO A 243 14.88 6.97 -19.03
CA PRO A 243 16.00 7.79 -18.62
C PRO A 243 16.53 8.58 -19.81
N ALA A 244 16.86 9.86 -19.59
CA ALA A 244 17.60 10.61 -20.60
C ALA A 244 18.96 9.94 -20.80
N GLN A 245 19.35 9.70 -22.04
CA GLN A 245 20.68 9.19 -22.35
C GLN A 245 21.69 10.16 -21.77
N VAL A 246 22.51 9.66 -20.84
CA VAL A 246 23.68 10.41 -20.36
C VAL A 246 24.61 10.48 -21.57
N ALA A 247 24.77 11.66 -22.14
CA ALA A 247 25.78 11.91 -23.15
C ALA A 247 27.12 11.52 -22.53
N SER A 248 27.71 10.46 -23.06
CA SER A 248 29.03 9.94 -22.69
C SER A 248 30.14 10.93 -23.04
#